data_b41b0a2c07b9c770b486badd6bdf4b3c
#
_entry.id   b41b0a2c07b9c770b486badd6bdf4b3c
#
_cell.length_a   1.000
_cell.length_b   1.000
_cell.length_c   1.000
_cell.angle_alpha   90.00
_cell.angle_beta   90.00
_cell.angle_gamma   90.00
#
_symmetry.space_group_name_H-M   'P 1'
#
loop_
_entity.id
_entity.type
_entity.pdbx_description
1 polymer ?
#
loop_
_entity_poly.entity_id
_entity_poly.type
_entity_poly.pdbx_seq_one_letter_code
_entity_poly.pdbx_strand_id
1 'polypeptide(L)'
;MKKAHYLLLIISSFILNSCSVYNFTGTGKIDAKTYQVNFFPNNSDLIEPGIDRTFTLTLQDLIQGQTNLQLVKNGGDLTYEGEITDYRISPMTATADQKAAQNRLKIRVMVRFTNKNKEADDFEKSFEFYYDFPAAQQLTGATKDAAIKEIFERITQDIFNDSLAKW
;
A
#
# COMPACT_ATOMS: atom_id res chain seq x y z
N MET A 1 27.39 -39.21 34.83
CA MET A 1 26.73 -37.88 34.92
C MET A 1 27.35 -36.84 33.99
N LYS A 2 28.65 -36.73 33.82
CA LYS A 2 29.32 -35.74 32.92
C LYS A 2 28.92 -35.90 31.43
N LYS A 3 28.75 -37.13 30.93
CA LYS A 3 28.37 -37.38 29.52
C LYS A 3 26.95 -36.90 29.17
N ALA A 4 26.03 -36.92 30.12
CA ALA A 4 24.66 -36.42 29.93
C ALA A 4 24.63 -34.88 29.81
N HIS A 5 25.50 -34.15 30.50
CA HIS A 5 25.59 -32.70 30.39
C HIS A 5 26.16 -32.26 29.05
N TYR A 6 27.11 -32.98 28.48
CA TYR A 6 27.63 -32.68 27.12
C TYR A 6 26.57 -32.93 26.04
N LEU A 7 25.77 -33.99 26.17
CA LEU A 7 24.67 -34.27 25.24
C LEU A 7 23.62 -33.16 25.28
N LEU A 8 23.29 -32.65 26.47
CA LEU A 8 22.29 -31.58 26.64
C LEU A 8 22.81 -30.24 26.09
N LEU A 9 24.09 -29.95 26.21
CA LEU A 9 24.76 -28.76 25.62
C LEU A 9 24.74 -28.80 24.07
N ILE A 10 25.00 -29.99 23.49
CA ILE A 10 24.96 -30.15 22.03
C ILE A 10 23.53 -29.96 21.47
N ILE A 11 22.52 -30.52 22.15
CA ILE A 11 21.13 -30.35 21.76
C ILE A 11 20.70 -28.89 21.88
N SER A 12 21.11 -28.18 22.94
CA SER A 12 20.83 -26.74 23.13
C SER A 12 21.45 -25.88 22.04
N SER A 13 22.64 -26.23 21.55
CA SER A 13 23.34 -25.51 20.47
C SER A 13 22.64 -25.65 19.10
N PHE A 14 21.93 -26.76 18.85
CA PHE A 14 21.17 -26.97 17.62
C PHE A 14 19.84 -26.19 17.59
N ILE A 15 19.25 -25.88 18.76
CA ILE A 15 17.97 -25.14 18.84
C ILE A 15 18.18 -23.65 18.57
N LEU A 16 19.38 -23.10 18.78
CA LEU A 16 19.68 -21.68 18.59
C LEU A 16 19.90 -21.26 17.13
N ASN A 17 20.01 -22.20 16.19
CA ASN A 17 20.22 -21.88 14.77
C ASN A 17 18.92 -21.85 13.93
N SER A 18 17.74 -21.97 14.54
CA SER A 18 16.44 -22.08 13.83
C SER A 18 15.80 -20.73 13.45
N CYS A 19 16.46 -19.59 13.68
CA CYS A 19 15.84 -18.27 13.47
C CYS A 19 16.04 -17.63 12.09
N SER A 20 16.53 -18.35 11.07
CA SER A 20 16.91 -17.72 9.79
C SER A 20 15.93 -17.88 8.62
N VAL A 21 14.73 -18.46 8.81
CA VAL A 21 13.84 -18.80 7.66
C VAL A 21 12.48 -18.08 7.67
N TYR A 22 12.15 -17.31 8.69
CA TYR A 22 10.89 -16.56 8.70
C TYR A 22 11.09 -15.14 8.16
N ASN A 23 10.69 -14.94 6.90
CA ASN A 23 10.47 -13.62 6.33
C ASN A 23 9.19 -13.03 6.95
N PHE A 24 9.33 -12.13 7.91
CA PHE A 24 8.22 -11.48 8.62
C PHE A 24 7.42 -10.48 7.75
N THR A 25 7.83 -10.24 6.50
CA THR A 25 7.22 -9.25 5.61
C THR A 25 6.02 -9.77 4.83
N GLY A 26 5.63 -11.05 4.98
CA GLY A 26 4.47 -11.61 4.28
C GLY A 26 4.59 -11.61 2.75
N THR A 27 5.69 -11.13 2.21
CA THR A 27 5.98 -11.20 0.79
C THR A 27 6.58 -12.56 0.47
N GLY A 28 5.91 -13.35 -0.37
CA GLY A 28 6.51 -14.51 -1.02
C GLY A 28 7.82 -14.11 -1.73
N LYS A 29 8.55 -15.07 -2.29
CA LYS A 29 9.76 -14.75 -3.06
C LYS A 29 9.37 -13.90 -4.27
N ILE A 30 9.65 -12.59 -4.20
CA ILE A 30 9.45 -11.67 -5.33
C ILE A 30 10.54 -11.97 -6.36
N ASP A 31 10.13 -12.42 -7.55
CA ASP A 31 11.06 -12.67 -8.67
C ASP A 31 11.27 -11.40 -9.50
N ALA A 32 11.78 -10.36 -8.83
CA ALA A 32 12.15 -9.08 -9.40
C ALA A 32 13.26 -8.44 -8.57
N LYS A 33 14.04 -7.55 -9.17
CA LYS A 33 15.11 -6.79 -8.50
C LYS A 33 14.82 -5.30 -8.47
N THR A 34 14.07 -4.83 -9.46
CA THR A 34 13.81 -3.41 -9.67
C THR A 34 12.31 -3.16 -9.83
N TYR A 35 11.89 -1.95 -9.41
CA TYR A 35 10.55 -1.46 -9.67
C TYR A 35 10.57 -0.01 -10.16
N GLN A 36 9.56 0.34 -10.92
CA GLN A 36 9.31 1.66 -11.45
C GLN A 36 7.90 2.08 -11.08
N VAL A 37 7.73 3.28 -10.56
CA VAL A 37 6.43 3.92 -10.33
C VAL A 37 6.38 5.17 -11.20
N ASN A 38 5.52 5.14 -12.21
CA ASN A 38 5.25 6.29 -13.04
C ASN A 38 4.44 7.33 -12.27
N PHE A 39 4.48 8.57 -12.71
CA PHE A 39 3.67 9.62 -12.11
C PHE A 39 2.18 9.32 -12.32
N PHE A 40 1.38 9.46 -11.26
CA PHE A 40 -0.08 9.25 -11.26
C PHE A 40 -0.79 10.60 -11.35
N PRO A 41 -1.18 11.07 -12.54
CA PRO A 41 -1.87 12.36 -12.69
C PRO A 41 -3.24 12.33 -12.01
N ASN A 42 -3.67 13.50 -11.53
CA ASN A 42 -5.03 13.68 -11.03
C ASN A 42 -5.96 14.08 -12.20
N ASN A 43 -6.75 13.12 -12.68
CA ASN A 43 -7.76 13.29 -13.73
C ASN A 43 -9.18 13.25 -13.17
N SER A 44 -9.36 13.48 -11.86
CA SER A 44 -10.68 13.60 -11.25
C SER A 44 -11.35 14.94 -11.59
N ASP A 45 -12.68 14.99 -11.48
CA ASP A 45 -13.47 16.21 -11.72
C ASP A 45 -13.11 17.36 -10.75
N LEU A 46 -12.73 17.04 -9.52
CA LEU A 46 -12.29 18.00 -8.52
C LEU A 46 -10.77 17.95 -8.39
N ILE A 47 -10.11 19.03 -8.76
CA ILE A 47 -8.64 19.13 -8.71
C ILE A 47 -8.21 19.53 -7.30
N GLU A 48 -7.58 18.60 -6.58
CA GLU A 48 -6.85 18.88 -5.35
C GLU A 48 -5.34 19.01 -5.67
N PRO A 49 -4.74 20.19 -5.49
CA PRO A 49 -3.34 20.40 -5.84
C PRO A 49 -2.37 19.51 -5.04
N GLY A 50 -1.42 18.86 -5.74
CA GLY A 50 -0.35 18.07 -5.14
C GLY A 50 -0.73 16.65 -4.72
N ILE A 51 -1.99 16.26 -4.87
CA ILE A 51 -2.49 14.93 -4.52
C ILE A 51 -1.82 13.83 -5.38
N ASP A 52 -1.59 14.13 -6.65
CA ASP A 52 -0.88 13.31 -7.63
C ASP A 52 0.54 12.94 -7.18
N ARG A 53 1.30 13.95 -6.77
CA ARG A 53 2.64 13.76 -6.22
C ARG A 53 2.61 12.99 -4.90
N THR A 54 1.68 13.35 -4.02
CA THR A 54 1.55 12.70 -2.70
C THR A 54 1.28 11.21 -2.87
N PHE A 55 0.32 10.83 -3.74
CA PHE A 55 0.02 9.43 -4.03
C PHE A 55 1.23 8.68 -4.58
N THR A 56 1.88 9.26 -5.61
CA THR A 56 3.05 8.64 -6.27
C THR A 56 4.16 8.36 -5.27
N LEU A 57 4.47 9.32 -4.39
CA LEU A 57 5.49 9.14 -3.35
C LEU A 57 5.07 8.12 -2.30
N THR A 58 3.80 8.14 -1.84
CA THR A 58 3.30 7.16 -0.86
C THR A 58 3.45 5.72 -1.37
N LEU A 59 3.15 5.47 -2.65
CA LEU A 59 3.31 4.14 -3.25
C LEU A 59 4.80 3.75 -3.35
N GLN A 60 5.67 4.67 -3.74
CA GLN A 60 7.13 4.43 -3.80
C GLN A 60 7.68 4.09 -2.42
N ASP A 61 7.34 4.88 -1.41
CA ASP A 61 7.83 4.72 -0.04
C ASP A 61 7.36 3.39 0.57
N LEU A 62 6.10 2.99 0.31
CA LEU A 62 5.58 1.71 0.77
C LEU A 62 6.35 0.53 0.19
N ILE A 63 6.55 0.50 -1.14
CA ILE A 63 7.27 -0.59 -1.81
C ILE A 63 8.72 -0.64 -1.34
N GLN A 64 9.38 0.51 -1.22
CA GLN A 64 10.76 0.61 -0.74
C GLN A 64 10.89 0.15 0.71
N GLY A 65 9.91 0.48 1.56
CA GLY A 65 9.92 0.12 2.98
C GLY A 65 9.62 -1.36 3.25
N GLN A 66 8.85 -2.01 2.39
CA GLN A 66 8.42 -3.39 2.59
C GLN A 66 9.15 -4.42 1.73
N THR A 67 10.02 -3.99 0.82
CA THR A 67 10.77 -4.89 -0.08
C THR A 67 12.24 -4.51 -0.16
N ASN A 68 13.05 -5.40 -0.72
CA ASN A 68 14.44 -5.12 -1.07
C ASN A 68 14.59 -4.70 -2.55
N LEU A 69 13.50 -4.30 -3.21
CA LEU A 69 13.51 -3.87 -4.60
C LEU A 69 14.16 -2.49 -4.74
N GLN A 70 14.89 -2.28 -5.83
CA GLN A 70 15.50 -1.00 -6.14
C GLN A 70 14.56 -0.15 -7.01
N LEU A 71 14.26 1.08 -6.58
CA LEU A 71 13.52 2.03 -7.40
C LEU A 71 14.38 2.50 -8.59
N VAL A 72 13.84 2.40 -9.80
CA VAL A 72 14.47 2.88 -11.02
C VAL A 72 13.52 3.84 -11.76
N LYS A 73 14.08 4.76 -12.52
CA LYS A 73 13.27 5.74 -13.29
C LYS A 73 12.60 5.12 -14.52
N ASN A 74 13.28 4.18 -15.17
CA ASN A 74 12.82 3.51 -16.38
C ASN A 74 13.30 2.07 -16.42
N GLY A 75 12.49 1.22 -17.05
CA GLY A 75 12.90 -0.16 -17.35
C GLY A 75 12.85 -1.11 -16.17
N GLY A 76 12.13 -0.78 -15.09
CA GLY A 76 11.94 -1.68 -13.95
C GLY A 76 11.41 -3.05 -14.35
N ASP A 77 11.72 -4.08 -13.55
CA ASP A 77 11.14 -5.42 -13.71
C ASP A 77 9.64 -5.37 -13.41
N LEU A 78 9.27 -4.58 -12.41
CA LEU A 78 7.89 -4.27 -12.06
C LEU A 78 7.59 -2.82 -12.42
N THR A 79 6.43 -2.57 -13.01
CA THR A 79 6.01 -1.22 -13.37
C THR A 79 4.60 -0.94 -12.84
N TYR A 80 4.47 0.19 -12.16
CA TYR A 80 3.19 0.74 -11.70
C TYR A 80 2.90 2.02 -12.45
N GLU A 81 1.75 2.10 -13.10
CA GLU A 81 1.27 3.29 -13.78
C GLU A 81 -0.24 3.44 -13.61
N GLY A 82 -0.76 4.63 -13.80
CA GLY A 82 -2.19 4.86 -13.65
C GLY A 82 -2.50 6.33 -13.37
N GLU A 83 -3.69 6.56 -12.81
CA GLU A 83 -4.22 7.90 -12.58
C GLU A 83 -5.20 7.93 -11.41
N ILE A 84 -5.36 9.08 -10.77
CA ILE A 84 -6.45 9.34 -9.82
C ILE A 84 -7.69 9.69 -10.64
N THR A 85 -8.72 8.85 -10.58
CA THR A 85 -9.93 8.97 -11.40
C THR A 85 -11.13 9.60 -10.67
N ASP A 86 -11.10 9.61 -9.33
CA ASP A 86 -12.18 10.20 -8.52
C ASP A 86 -11.60 10.83 -7.24
N TYR A 87 -11.99 12.06 -6.98
CA TYR A 87 -11.79 12.77 -5.72
C TYR A 87 -13.08 13.51 -5.43
N ARG A 88 -13.84 13.04 -4.46
CA ARG A 88 -15.20 13.56 -4.25
C ARG A 88 -15.56 13.62 -2.77
N ILE A 89 -16.21 14.72 -2.39
CA ILE A 89 -16.84 14.85 -1.09
C ILE A 89 -18.35 14.75 -1.28
N SER A 90 -19.01 13.87 -0.54
CA SER A 90 -20.46 13.68 -0.61
C SER A 90 -21.06 13.58 0.80
N PRO A 91 -22.29 14.14 1.02
CA PRO A 91 -23.01 13.94 2.26
C PRO A 91 -23.42 12.47 2.39
N MET A 92 -23.30 11.96 3.62
CA MET A 92 -23.79 10.64 3.98
C MET A 92 -25.22 10.73 4.48
N THR A 93 -26.08 9.84 3.97
CA THR A 93 -27.45 9.70 4.49
C THR A 93 -27.36 9.14 5.93
N ALA A 94 -27.96 9.83 6.89
CA ALA A 94 -28.04 9.33 8.26
C ALA A 94 -28.80 8.00 8.27
N THR A 95 -28.14 6.94 8.75
CA THR A 95 -28.82 5.68 9.09
C THR A 95 -29.40 5.81 10.50
N ALA A 96 -30.39 4.97 10.84
CA ALA A 96 -31.13 5.04 12.11
C ALA A 96 -30.25 5.05 13.37
N ASP A 97 -29.01 4.53 13.27
CA ASP A 97 -28.05 4.46 14.36
C ASP A 97 -27.03 5.64 14.40
N GLN A 98 -26.97 6.47 13.36
CA GLN A 98 -26.05 7.61 13.30
C GLN A 98 -26.78 8.91 13.68
N LYS A 99 -26.49 9.41 14.87
CA LYS A 99 -27.12 10.63 15.43
C LYS A 99 -26.60 11.94 14.84
N ALA A 100 -25.51 11.95 14.08
CA ALA A 100 -24.89 13.13 13.50
C ALA A 100 -24.72 12.98 11.98
N ALA A 101 -25.00 14.07 11.22
CA ALA A 101 -24.71 14.14 9.80
C ALA A 101 -23.20 14.04 9.54
N GLN A 102 -22.80 13.26 8.55
CA GLN A 102 -21.41 13.08 8.13
C GLN A 102 -21.24 13.38 6.65
N ASN A 103 -20.03 13.75 6.28
CA ASN A 103 -19.56 13.80 4.91
C ASN A 103 -18.51 12.71 4.69
N ARG A 104 -18.36 12.29 3.45
CA ARG A 104 -17.38 11.30 3.01
C ARG A 104 -16.48 11.88 1.96
N LEU A 105 -15.17 11.92 2.20
CA LEU A 105 -14.16 12.05 1.16
C LEU A 105 -13.89 10.66 0.59
N LYS A 106 -14.07 10.49 -0.73
CA LYS A 106 -13.71 9.26 -1.44
C LYS A 106 -12.67 9.57 -2.50
N ILE A 107 -11.66 8.72 -2.60
CA ILE A 107 -10.64 8.77 -3.66
C ILE A 107 -10.60 7.41 -4.35
N ARG A 108 -10.46 7.43 -5.69
CA ARG A 108 -10.28 6.24 -6.52
C ARG A 108 -9.08 6.44 -7.40
N VAL A 109 -8.26 5.38 -7.50
CA VAL A 109 -7.08 5.33 -8.35
C VAL A 109 -7.20 4.12 -9.27
N MET A 110 -7.04 4.35 -10.57
CA MET A 110 -6.86 3.28 -11.55
C MET A 110 -5.38 2.94 -11.60
N VAL A 111 -5.05 1.66 -11.48
CA VAL A 111 -3.67 1.17 -11.49
C VAL A 111 -3.51 0.07 -12.52
N ARG A 112 -2.50 0.21 -13.38
CA ARG A 112 -1.97 -0.85 -14.21
C ARG A 112 -0.63 -1.30 -13.63
N PHE A 113 -0.54 -2.57 -13.30
CA PHE A 113 0.67 -3.24 -12.85
C PHE A 113 1.16 -4.19 -13.92
N THR A 114 2.46 -4.15 -14.20
CA THR A 114 3.11 -5.06 -15.15
C THR A 114 4.32 -5.70 -14.50
N ASN A 115 4.45 -7.03 -14.68
CA ASN A 115 5.58 -7.82 -14.21
C ASN A 115 6.28 -8.47 -15.40
N LYS A 116 7.44 -7.95 -15.80
CA LYS A 116 8.21 -8.48 -16.95
C LYS A 116 8.65 -9.94 -16.79
N ASN A 117 8.80 -10.39 -15.55
CA ASN A 117 9.26 -11.74 -15.26
C ASN A 117 8.10 -12.74 -15.22
N LYS A 118 6.86 -12.26 -15.07
CA LYS A 118 5.67 -13.11 -14.96
C LYS A 118 4.41 -12.34 -15.39
N GLU A 119 4.15 -12.28 -16.68
CA GLU A 119 2.99 -11.59 -17.29
C GLU A 119 1.63 -12.04 -16.72
N ALA A 120 1.53 -13.27 -16.19
CA ALA A 120 0.32 -13.75 -15.54
C ALA A 120 -0.04 -12.98 -14.25
N ASP A 121 0.86 -12.17 -13.73
CA ASP A 121 0.63 -11.33 -12.56
C ASP A 121 0.16 -9.91 -12.94
N ASP A 122 0.16 -9.56 -14.22
CA ASP A 122 -0.29 -8.26 -14.72
C ASP A 122 -1.77 -8.04 -14.40
N PHE A 123 -2.10 -6.81 -14.03
CA PHE A 123 -3.50 -6.41 -13.85
C PHE A 123 -3.71 -4.93 -14.17
N GLU A 124 -4.97 -4.61 -14.47
CA GLU A 124 -5.49 -3.26 -14.48
C GLU A 124 -6.75 -3.22 -13.61
N LYS A 125 -6.69 -2.44 -12.52
CA LYS A 125 -7.73 -2.45 -11.49
C LYS A 125 -7.90 -1.09 -10.83
N SER A 126 -9.13 -0.76 -10.45
CA SER A 126 -9.45 0.40 -9.60
C SER A 126 -9.35 0.03 -8.13
N PHE A 127 -8.67 0.89 -7.38
CA PHE A 127 -8.60 0.85 -5.94
C PHE A 127 -9.27 2.10 -5.38
N GLU A 128 -10.11 1.96 -4.37
CA GLU A 128 -10.77 3.10 -3.75
C GLU A 128 -10.82 2.95 -2.23
N PHE A 129 -10.72 4.08 -1.55
CA PHE A 129 -10.95 4.17 -0.12
C PHE A 129 -11.61 5.49 0.23
N TYR A 130 -12.12 5.60 1.47
CA TYR A 130 -12.83 6.80 1.91
C TYR A 130 -12.49 7.14 3.36
N TYR A 131 -12.75 8.40 3.68
CA TYR A 131 -12.64 8.95 5.03
C TYR A 131 -13.93 9.69 5.38
N ASP A 132 -14.54 9.32 6.50
CA ASP A 132 -15.78 9.95 6.99
C ASP A 132 -15.45 11.02 8.04
N PHE A 133 -16.10 12.17 7.94
CA PHE A 133 -15.90 13.29 8.84
C PHE A 133 -17.21 13.99 9.16
N PRO A 134 -17.34 14.66 10.33
CA PRO A 134 -18.55 15.38 10.71
C PRO A 134 -18.95 16.43 9.67
N ALA A 135 -20.26 16.51 9.31
CA ALA A 135 -20.74 17.46 8.30
C ALA A 135 -20.53 18.94 8.69
N ALA A 136 -20.47 19.22 9.99
CA ALA A 136 -20.17 20.56 10.50
C ALA A 136 -18.69 20.95 10.39
N GLN A 137 -17.80 19.97 10.10
CA GLN A 137 -16.36 20.19 9.97
C GLN A 137 -16.00 20.48 8.52
N GLN A 138 -15.18 21.52 8.30
CA GLN A 138 -14.58 21.76 7.00
C GLN A 138 -13.34 20.88 6.83
N LEU A 139 -13.23 20.21 5.68
CA LEU A 139 -12.07 19.38 5.33
C LEU A 139 -10.97 20.27 4.73
N THR A 140 -10.21 20.94 5.61
CA THR A 140 -9.14 21.87 5.22
C THR A 140 -7.91 21.69 6.11
N GLY A 141 -6.74 22.15 5.61
CA GLY A 141 -5.47 22.13 6.36
C GLY A 141 -5.12 20.73 6.88
N ALA A 142 -4.64 20.62 8.09
CA ALA A 142 -4.16 19.38 8.70
C ALA A 142 -5.20 18.24 8.71
N THR A 143 -6.49 18.57 8.85
CA THR A 143 -7.56 17.54 8.81
C THR A 143 -7.68 16.92 7.42
N LYS A 144 -7.60 17.74 6.36
CA LYS A 144 -7.61 17.25 4.97
C LYS A 144 -6.38 16.41 4.70
N ASP A 145 -5.20 16.88 5.10
CA ASP A 145 -3.95 16.17 4.89
C ASP A 145 -3.95 14.79 5.59
N ALA A 146 -4.49 14.73 6.81
CA ALA A 146 -4.64 13.47 7.55
C ALA A 146 -5.62 12.51 6.85
N ALA A 147 -6.74 13.00 6.32
CA ALA A 147 -7.71 12.18 5.59
C ALA A 147 -7.13 11.63 4.30
N ILE A 148 -6.43 12.47 3.51
CA ILE A 148 -5.76 12.04 2.28
C ILE A 148 -4.68 11.00 2.59
N LYS A 149 -3.88 11.23 3.62
CA LYS A 149 -2.85 10.29 4.07
C LYS A 149 -3.45 8.92 4.40
N GLU A 150 -4.49 8.87 5.23
CA GLU A 150 -5.16 7.62 5.61
C GLU A 150 -5.71 6.89 4.38
N ILE A 151 -6.37 7.59 3.46
CA ILE A 151 -6.89 7.01 2.23
C ILE A 151 -5.76 6.42 1.38
N PHE A 152 -4.66 7.15 1.21
CA PHE A 152 -3.54 6.70 0.39
C PHE A 152 -2.79 5.54 1.00
N GLU A 153 -2.59 5.53 2.31
CA GLU A 153 -1.99 4.39 3.01
C GLU A 153 -2.81 3.10 2.79
N ARG A 154 -4.14 3.20 2.80
CA ARG A 154 -5.01 2.04 2.51
C ARG A 154 -4.95 1.62 1.06
N ILE A 155 -5.11 2.54 0.11
CA ILE A 155 -5.07 2.24 -1.32
C ILE A 155 -3.72 1.64 -1.71
N THR A 156 -2.61 2.23 -1.26
CA THR A 156 -1.28 1.74 -1.60
C THR A 156 -0.98 0.38 -0.97
N GLN A 157 -1.51 0.11 0.24
CA GLN A 157 -1.42 -1.22 0.85
C GLN A 157 -2.20 -2.27 0.06
N ASP A 158 -3.40 -1.94 -0.45
CA ASP A 158 -4.19 -2.85 -1.28
C ASP A 158 -3.48 -3.12 -2.62
N ILE A 159 -2.88 -2.09 -3.25
CA ILE A 159 -2.05 -2.26 -4.45
C ILE A 159 -0.86 -3.18 -4.18
N PHE A 160 -0.17 -2.97 -3.07
CA PHE A 160 0.97 -3.80 -2.65
C PHE A 160 0.54 -5.26 -2.46
N ASN A 161 -0.57 -5.50 -1.77
CA ASN A 161 -1.09 -6.83 -1.51
C ASN A 161 -1.44 -7.55 -2.82
N ASP A 162 -2.12 -6.86 -3.75
CA ASP A 162 -2.52 -7.44 -5.03
C ASP A 162 -1.33 -7.71 -5.97
N SER A 163 -0.25 -6.92 -5.87
CA SER A 163 0.91 -7.04 -6.75
C SER A 163 2.01 -7.96 -6.19
N LEU A 164 2.33 -7.85 -4.89
CA LEU A 164 3.54 -8.43 -4.30
C LEU A 164 3.28 -9.42 -3.16
N ALA A 165 2.14 -9.31 -2.45
CA ALA A 165 1.82 -10.17 -1.32
C ALA A 165 0.76 -11.20 -1.68
N LYS A 166 0.89 -11.88 -2.83
CA LYS A 166 -0.04 -12.95 -3.24
C LYS A 166 0.15 -14.16 -2.33
N TRP A 167 -0.87 -14.44 -1.54
CA TRP A 167 -0.99 -15.62 -0.65
C TRP A 167 -1.50 -16.83 -1.42
#